data_faa9da11e9e87d3658fdd640ce95faa2
#
_entry.id   faa9da11e9e87d3658fdd640ce95faa2
#
_cell.length_a   1.000
_cell.length_b   1.000
_cell.length_c   1.000
_cell.angle_alpha   90.00
_cell.angle_beta   90.00
_cell.angle_gamma   90.00
#
_symmetry.space_group_name_H-M   'P 1'
#
loop_
_entity.id
_entity.type
_entity.pdbx_description
1 polymer ?
#
loop_
_entity_poly.entity_id
_entity_poly.type
_entity_poly.pdbx_seq_one_letter_code
_entity_poly.pdbx_strand_id
1 'polypeptide(L)'
;MTTTSSHSERDREIVISRVIGAPPPVVFEAFTQVRHLSRWWGPEGFTTTTRSFEFRPGGTWDFVMHGPDGTDYQEWVTWAEIVPSERIALVHGEFRDDPDAFDSVLTFTPIGDETRIVMHTVFPSKELRDEAVERYHAIEGGEQTLRNLAAYVAGILDDNPLKGARS
;
A
#
# COMPACT_ATOMS: atom_id res chain seq x y z
N MET A 1 -14.33 26.31 -12.70
CA MET A 1 -12.89 26.08 -12.70
C MET A 1 -12.55 24.92 -11.82
N THR A 2 -12.90 25.03 -10.55
CA THR A 2 -12.65 23.93 -9.62
C THR A 2 -13.33 22.65 -10.04
N THR A 3 -14.51 22.76 -10.63
CA THR A 3 -15.27 21.59 -11.10
C THR A 3 -14.48 20.77 -12.10
N THR A 4 -13.78 21.45 -13.02
CA THR A 4 -12.98 20.78 -14.03
C THR A 4 -11.85 20.00 -13.42
N SER A 5 -11.16 20.60 -12.41
CA SER A 5 -10.08 19.92 -11.71
C SER A 5 -10.57 18.67 -10.99
N SER A 6 -11.74 18.80 -10.31
CA SER A 6 -12.32 17.65 -9.58
C SER A 6 -12.66 16.50 -10.53
N HIS A 7 -13.24 16.81 -11.68
CA HIS A 7 -13.54 15.80 -12.67
C HIS A 7 -12.26 15.13 -13.17
N SER A 8 -11.24 15.94 -13.46
CA SER A 8 -9.98 15.43 -13.96
C SER A 8 -9.34 14.49 -12.94
N GLU A 9 -9.39 14.84 -11.67
CA GLU A 9 -8.83 13.99 -10.63
C GLU A 9 -9.60 12.69 -10.49
N ARG A 10 -10.93 12.75 -10.53
CA ARG A 10 -11.75 11.54 -10.40
C ARG A 10 -11.50 10.56 -11.53
N ASP A 11 -11.17 11.05 -12.72
CA ASP A 11 -10.85 10.17 -13.85
C ASP A 11 -9.51 9.47 -13.67
N ARG A 12 -8.67 9.96 -12.76
CA ARG A 12 -7.32 9.47 -12.56
C ARG A 12 -7.13 8.70 -11.25
N GLU A 13 -8.19 8.49 -10.49
CA GLU A 13 -8.04 7.92 -9.15
C GLU A 13 -8.60 6.52 -9.00
N ILE A 14 -8.07 5.81 -8.01
CA ILE A 14 -8.60 4.53 -7.55
C ILE A 14 -8.66 4.66 -6.03
N VAL A 15 -9.82 4.33 -5.45
CA VAL A 15 -9.99 4.35 -3.99
C VAL A 15 -10.41 2.96 -3.53
N ILE A 16 -9.63 2.39 -2.63
CA ILE A 16 -9.88 1.05 -2.09
C ILE A 16 -9.83 1.16 -0.57
N SER A 17 -10.74 0.49 0.12
CA SER A 17 -10.74 0.52 1.58
C SER A 17 -11.05 -0.86 2.15
N ARG A 18 -10.65 -1.05 3.41
CA ARG A 18 -10.91 -2.29 4.12
C ARG A 18 -10.83 -2.03 5.62
N VAL A 19 -11.62 -2.79 6.38
CA VAL A 19 -11.51 -2.78 7.83
C VAL A 19 -10.57 -3.89 8.25
N ILE A 20 -9.55 -3.53 9.03
CA ILE A 20 -8.54 -4.46 9.53
C ILE A 20 -8.81 -4.68 11.01
N GLY A 21 -8.73 -5.93 11.46
CA GLY A 21 -9.12 -6.32 12.82
C GLY A 21 -8.06 -6.04 13.88
N ALA A 22 -7.52 -4.83 13.90
CA ALA A 22 -6.54 -4.40 14.90
C ALA A 22 -6.55 -2.87 14.95
N PRO A 23 -6.11 -2.27 16.08
CA PRO A 23 -6.09 -0.81 16.17
C PRO A 23 -5.00 -0.20 15.30
N PRO A 24 -5.13 1.09 14.96
CA PRO A 24 -4.19 1.74 14.02
C PRO A 24 -2.70 1.56 14.32
N PRO A 25 -2.23 1.64 15.56
CA PRO A 25 -0.79 1.42 15.80
C PRO A 25 -0.30 0.04 15.36
N VAL A 26 -1.11 -0.99 15.51
CA VAL A 26 -0.75 -2.35 15.12
C VAL A 26 -0.71 -2.46 13.60
N VAL A 27 -1.72 -1.91 12.92
CA VAL A 27 -1.78 -1.94 11.46
C VAL A 27 -0.62 -1.13 10.87
N PHE A 28 -0.35 0.04 11.45
CA PHE A 28 0.74 0.90 10.98
C PHE A 28 2.09 0.20 11.11
N GLU A 29 2.30 -0.55 12.18
CA GLU A 29 3.54 -1.27 12.40
C GLU A 29 3.90 -2.18 11.23
N ALA A 30 2.91 -2.74 10.56
CA ALA A 30 3.13 -3.63 9.42
C ALA A 30 3.80 -2.91 8.24
N PHE A 31 3.87 -1.59 8.24
CA PHE A 31 4.52 -0.79 7.21
C PHE A 31 5.93 -0.36 7.59
N THR A 32 6.29 -0.37 8.88
CA THR A 32 7.48 0.32 9.36
C THR A 32 8.78 -0.43 9.14
N GLN A 33 8.71 -1.72 8.89
CA GLN A 33 9.89 -2.56 8.70
C GLN A 33 9.69 -3.43 7.48
N VAL A 34 10.76 -3.56 6.68
CA VAL A 34 10.66 -4.32 5.44
C VAL A 34 10.39 -5.80 5.69
N ARG A 35 10.80 -6.34 6.84
CA ARG A 35 10.52 -7.73 7.16
C ARG A 35 9.03 -8.00 7.33
N HIS A 36 8.27 -6.95 7.70
CA HIS A 36 6.81 -7.04 7.72
C HIS A 36 6.22 -6.72 6.38
N LEU A 37 6.63 -5.57 5.82
CA LEU A 37 6.05 -5.04 4.60
C LEU A 37 6.16 -6.02 3.43
N SER A 38 7.30 -6.67 3.27
CA SER A 38 7.51 -7.58 2.16
C SER A 38 6.70 -8.89 2.27
N ARG A 39 6.08 -9.14 3.42
CA ARG A 39 5.28 -10.36 3.61
C ARG A 39 3.88 -10.24 3.05
N TRP A 40 3.34 -9.04 2.97
CA TRP A 40 1.94 -8.86 2.58
C TRP A 40 1.77 -7.91 1.39
N TRP A 41 2.77 -7.12 1.06
CA TRP A 41 2.67 -6.13 -0.02
C TRP A 41 2.47 -6.83 -1.37
N GLY A 42 1.54 -6.29 -2.17
CA GLY A 42 1.29 -6.79 -3.51
C GLY A 42 0.11 -7.73 -3.62
N PRO A 43 -0.30 -8.01 -4.85
CA PRO A 43 -1.42 -8.90 -5.10
C PRO A 43 -1.10 -10.33 -4.68
N GLU A 44 -2.16 -11.14 -4.62
CA GLU A 44 -2.05 -12.55 -4.26
C GLU A 44 -1.11 -13.27 -5.24
N GLY A 45 -0.22 -14.10 -4.68
CA GLY A 45 0.71 -14.87 -5.48
C GLY A 45 2.02 -14.16 -5.80
N PHE A 46 2.15 -12.88 -5.45
CA PHE A 46 3.39 -12.14 -5.66
C PHE A 46 4.30 -12.27 -4.44
N THR A 47 5.61 -12.21 -4.70
CA THR A 47 6.62 -12.14 -3.64
C THR A 47 7.49 -10.91 -3.89
N THR A 48 8.24 -10.50 -2.87
CA THR A 48 9.00 -9.25 -2.91
C THR A 48 10.44 -9.49 -2.50
N THR A 49 11.37 -8.95 -3.30
CA THR A 49 12.80 -8.89 -2.95
C THR A 49 13.18 -7.43 -2.80
N THR A 50 13.70 -7.05 -1.65
CA THR A 50 14.05 -5.66 -1.34
C THR A 50 15.55 -5.44 -1.52
N ARG A 51 15.92 -4.36 -2.23
CA ARG A 51 17.30 -3.94 -2.38
C ARG A 51 17.68 -2.90 -1.33
N SER A 52 16.78 -1.96 -1.02
CA SER A 52 17.01 -0.98 0.03
C SER A 52 15.68 -0.48 0.55
N PHE A 53 15.69 -0.05 1.81
CA PHE A 53 14.47 0.38 2.48
C PHE A 53 14.82 1.39 3.58
N GLU A 54 14.22 2.58 3.48
CA GLU A 54 14.33 3.63 4.50
C GLU A 54 12.95 4.22 4.72
N PHE A 55 12.32 3.84 5.82
CA PHE A 55 10.95 4.29 6.11
C PHE A 55 11.00 5.61 6.89
N ARG A 56 11.13 6.71 6.15
CA ARG A 56 11.11 8.07 6.68
C ARG A 56 10.72 9.01 5.57
N PRO A 57 10.21 10.22 5.88
CA PRO A 57 9.89 11.18 4.81
C PRO A 57 11.14 11.45 3.96
N GLY A 58 10.98 11.32 2.65
CA GLY A 58 12.10 11.43 1.72
C GLY A 58 12.89 10.15 1.52
N GLY A 59 12.66 9.14 2.36
CA GLY A 59 13.31 7.85 2.19
C GLY A 59 12.67 7.05 1.07
N THR A 60 13.30 5.94 0.68
CA THR A 60 12.86 5.16 -0.47
C THR A 60 12.83 3.67 -0.17
N TRP A 61 12.07 2.97 -0.98
CA TRP A 61 12.01 1.51 -0.96
C TRP A 61 12.23 1.04 -2.40
N ASP A 62 13.36 0.38 -2.62
CA ASP A 62 13.78 -0.14 -3.92
C ASP A 62 13.60 -1.64 -3.89
N PHE A 63 12.72 -2.17 -4.71
CA PHE A 63 12.38 -3.58 -4.63
C PHE A 63 11.92 -4.14 -5.96
N VAL A 64 11.84 -5.47 -6.02
CA VAL A 64 11.33 -6.20 -7.18
C VAL A 64 10.16 -7.05 -6.71
N MET A 65 9.07 -7.01 -7.45
CA MET A 65 7.94 -7.89 -7.22
C MET A 65 8.01 -9.04 -8.21
N HIS A 66 7.90 -10.25 -7.71
CA HIS A 66 7.94 -11.46 -8.54
C HIS A 66 6.53 -11.99 -8.71
N GLY A 67 6.04 -11.97 -9.94
CA GLY A 67 4.71 -12.47 -10.24
C GLY A 67 4.65 -14.00 -10.23
N PRO A 68 3.48 -14.57 -10.06
CA PRO A 68 3.33 -16.04 -10.04
C PRO A 68 3.68 -16.69 -11.37
N ASP A 69 3.70 -15.93 -12.45
CA ASP A 69 4.07 -16.43 -13.77
C ASP A 69 5.57 -16.30 -14.07
N GLY A 70 6.36 -15.86 -13.08
CA GLY A 70 7.81 -15.69 -13.26
C GLY A 70 8.21 -14.31 -13.75
N THR A 71 7.28 -13.40 -13.96
CA THR A 71 7.61 -12.04 -14.41
C THR A 71 8.07 -11.20 -13.23
N ASP A 72 9.18 -10.49 -13.42
CA ASP A 72 9.71 -9.59 -12.39
C ASP A 72 9.35 -8.15 -12.74
N TYR A 73 8.90 -7.41 -11.71
CA TYR A 73 8.51 -6.01 -11.87
C TYR A 73 9.40 -5.15 -10.98
N GLN A 74 10.12 -4.21 -11.61
CA GLN A 74 10.94 -3.25 -10.87
C GLN A 74 10.02 -2.25 -10.21
N GLU A 75 10.26 -1.95 -8.92
CA GLU A 75 9.41 -1.06 -8.16
C GLU A 75 10.25 -0.05 -7.40
N TRP A 76 9.71 1.15 -7.24
CA TRP A 76 10.38 2.22 -6.53
C TRP A 76 9.33 3.05 -5.80
N VAL A 77 9.43 3.12 -4.47
CA VAL A 77 8.54 3.93 -3.64
C VAL A 77 9.35 5.01 -2.95
N THR A 78 8.86 6.24 -3.00
CA THR A 78 9.39 7.34 -2.22
C THR A 78 8.35 7.70 -1.16
N TRP A 79 8.75 7.69 0.10
CA TRP A 79 7.85 8.03 1.21
C TRP A 79 7.77 9.55 1.30
N ALA A 80 6.62 10.14 0.98
CA ALA A 80 6.46 11.59 0.96
C ALA A 80 6.07 12.13 2.33
N GLU A 81 5.20 11.40 3.03
CA GLU A 81 4.73 11.85 4.34
C GLU A 81 4.44 10.63 5.21
N ILE A 82 4.81 10.69 6.47
CA ILE A 82 4.52 9.63 7.43
C ILE A 82 4.05 10.27 8.72
N VAL A 83 2.76 10.06 9.04
CA VAL A 83 2.18 10.48 10.32
C VAL A 83 1.82 9.18 11.03
N PRO A 84 2.56 8.81 12.09
CA PRO A 84 2.39 7.49 12.71
C PRO A 84 0.94 7.20 13.09
N SER A 85 0.49 6.02 12.68
CA SER A 85 -0.85 5.50 12.96
C SER A 85 -1.99 6.29 12.32
N GLU A 86 -1.67 7.28 11.46
CA GLU A 86 -2.70 8.12 10.86
C GLU A 86 -2.61 8.16 9.34
N ARG A 87 -1.40 8.32 8.78
CA ARG A 87 -1.32 8.62 7.36
C ARG A 87 0.06 8.30 6.78
N ILE A 88 0.08 7.68 5.62
CA ILE A 88 1.29 7.49 4.84
C ILE A 88 1.00 7.97 3.42
N ALA A 89 1.81 8.93 2.93
CA ALA A 89 1.72 9.37 1.55
C ALA A 89 2.99 8.92 0.83
N LEU A 90 2.84 8.38 -0.36
CA LEU A 90 3.96 7.85 -1.11
C LEU A 90 3.81 8.10 -2.60
N VAL A 91 4.94 8.06 -3.30
CA VAL A 91 4.99 8.10 -4.76
C VAL A 91 5.54 6.75 -5.21
N HIS A 92 4.84 6.08 -6.11
CA HIS A 92 5.17 4.72 -6.52
C HIS A 92 5.39 4.66 -8.03
N GLY A 93 6.57 4.27 -8.44
CA GLY A 93 6.92 4.10 -9.84
C GLY A 93 7.78 2.87 -10.03
N GLU A 94 8.46 2.80 -11.16
CA GLU A 94 9.35 1.67 -11.46
C GLU A 94 10.80 2.01 -11.15
N PHE A 95 11.14 3.30 -11.13
CA PHE A 95 12.49 3.77 -10.88
C PHE A 95 12.43 5.17 -10.30
N ARG A 96 13.56 5.67 -9.85
CA ARG A 96 13.66 7.01 -9.26
C ARG A 96 13.20 8.06 -10.28
N ASP A 97 12.31 8.96 -9.82
CA ASP A 97 11.80 10.07 -10.65
C ASP A 97 11.08 9.58 -11.91
N ASP A 98 10.43 8.44 -11.82
CA ASP A 98 9.60 7.90 -12.90
C ASP A 98 8.47 8.90 -13.22
N PRO A 99 8.42 9.44 -14.46
CA PRO A 99 7.36 10.39 -14.80
C PRO A 99 5.95 9.79 -14.79
N ASP A 100 5.86 8.48 -14.85
CA ASP A 100 4.57 7.78 -14.82
C ASP A 100 4.19 7.32 -13.42
N ALA A 101 4.98 7.67 -12.41
CA ALA A 101 4.69 7.28 -11.03
C ALA A 101 3.36 7.87 -10.57
N PHE A 102 2.69 7.14 -9.69
CA PHE A 102 1.42 7.60 -9.13
C PHE A 102 1.58 7.94 -7.66
N ASP A 103 0.69 8.81 -7.18
CA ASP A 103 0.64 9.18 -5.76
C ASP A 103 -0.35 8.28 -5.06
N SER A 104 -0.01 7.85 -3.86
CA SER A 104 -0.92 7.04 -3.06
C SER A 104 -0.90 7.54 -1.63
N VAL A 105 -2.09 7.64 -1.04
CA VAL A 105 -2.24 8.04 0.36
C VAL A 105 -3.01 6.96 1.08
N LEU A 106 -2.41 6.45 2.16
CA LEU A 106 -3.07 5.50 3.02
C LEU A 106 -3.44 6.22 4.31
N THR A 107 -4.72 6.17 4.68
CA THR A 107 -5.20 6.76 5.93
C THR A 107 -5.69 5.65 6.83
N PHE A 108 -5.43 5.80 8.13
CA PHE A 108 -5.77 4.83 9.16
C PHE A 108 -6.74 5.48 10.11
N THR A 109 -8.00 5.03 10.09
CA THR A 109 -9.05 5.61 10.94
C THR A 109 -9.51 4.57 11.96
N PRO A 110 -9.45 4.89 13.25
CA PRO A 110 -9.91 3.94 14.25
C PRO A 110 -11.44 3.75 14.18
N ILE A 111 -11.87 2.50 14.26
CA ILE A 111 -13.29 2.14 14.34
C ILE A 111 -13.38 1.14 15.49
N GLY A 112 -13.68 1.66 16.71
CA GLY A 112 -13.60 0.81 17.89
C GLY A 112 -12.17 0.29 18.05
N ASP A 113 -12.01 -1.01 18.13
CA ASP A 113 -10.72 -1.66 18.27
C ASP A 113 -10.11 -2.03 16.91
N GLU A 114 -10.73 -1.59 15.85
CA GLU A 114 -10.30 -1.92 14.50
C GLU A 114 -9.85 -0.68 13.74
N THR A 115 -9.39 -0.87 12.52
CA THR A 115 -8.92 0.23 11.68
C THR A 115 -9.58 0.14 10.32
N ARG A 116 -10.13 1.27 9.85
CA ARG A 116 -10.46 1.40 8.43
C ARG A 116 -9.25 1.97 7.74
N ILE A 117 -8.68 1.20 6.83
CA ILE A 117 -7.60 1.71 5.99
C ILE A 117 -8.19 2.08 4.64
N VAL A 118 -7.84 3.28 4.16
CA VAL A 118 -8.26 3.76 2.84
C VAL A 118 -7.01 4.02 2.04
N MET A 119 -6.94 3.42 0.85
CA MET A 119 -5.83 3.65 -0.07
C MET A 119 -6.38 4.45 -1.25
N HIS A 120 -5.94 5.70 -1.35
CA HIS A 120 -6.37 6.63 -2.39
C HIS A 120 -5.21 6.87 -3.33
N THR A 121 -5.32 6.41 -4.56
CA THR A 121 -4.27 6.46 -5.56
C THR A 121 -4.68 7.40 -6.69
N VAL A 122 -3.78 8.30 -7.09
CA VAL A 122 -4.01 9.24 -8.18
C VAL A 122 -2.89 9.08 -9.21
N PHE A 123 -3.27 8.81 -10.44
CA PHE A 123 -2.33 8.60 -11.54
C PHE A 123 -2.06 9.94 -12.26
N PRO A 124 -0.91 10.07 -12.96
CA PRO A 124 -0.62 11.30 -13.70
C PRO A 124 -1.62 11.62 -14.81
N SER A 125 -2.30 10.59 -15.35
CA SER A 125 -3.27 10.79 -16.40
C SER A 125 -4.35 9.73 -16.34
N LYS A 126 -5.48 10.04 -16.98
CA LYS A 126 -6.58 9.08 -17.10
C LYS A 126 -6.11 7.85 -17.86
N GLU A 127 -5.27 8.02 -18.88
CA GLU A 127 -4.76 6.92 -19.69
C GLU A 127 -3.95 5.95 -18.87
N LEU A 128 -3.08 6.48 -17.98
CA LEU A 128 -2.29 5.61 -17.11
C LEU A 128 -3.18 4.89 -16.09
N ARG A 129 -4.19 5.58 -15.59
CA ARG A 129 -5.14 4.96 -14.67
C ARG A 129 -5.89 3.83 -15.36
N ASP A 130 -6.38 4.08 -16.59
CA ASP A 130 -7.13 3.07 -17.31
C ASP A 130 -6.25 1.86 -17.65
N GLU A 131 -5.00 2.10 -18.03
CA GLU A 131 -4.06 1.02 -18.30
C GLU A 131 -3.84 0.17 -17.04
N ALA A 132 -3.67 0.83 -15.89
CA ALA A 132 -3.47 0.11 -14.64
C ALA A 132 -4.67 -0.79 -14.33
N VAL A 133 -5.87 -0.28 -14.54
CA VAL A 133 -7.10 -1.03 -14.24
C VAL A 133 -7.30 -2.17 -15.26
N GLU A 134 -7.12 -1.89 -16.53
CA GLU A 134 -7.48 -2.85 -17.58
C GLU A 134 -6.39 -3.86 -17.85
N ARG A 135 -5.12 -3.42 -17.85
CA ARG A 135 -4.00 -4.29 -18.16
C ARG A 135 -3.42 -4.98 -16.94
N TYR A 136 -3.31 -4.26 -15.84
CA TYR A 136 -2.65 -4.76 -14.65
C TYR A 136 -3.59 -5.10 -13.52
N HIS A 137 -4.90 -4.96 -13.72
CA HIS A 137 -5.94 -5.30 -12.73
C HIS A 137 -5.68 -4.60 -11.39
N ALA A 138 -5.41 -3.30 -11.45
CA ALA A 138 -4.99 -2.56 -10.27
C ALA A 138 -6.04 -2.53 -9.15
N ILE A 139 -7.33 -2.53 -9.49
CA ILE A 139 -8.38 -2.52 -8.47
C ILE A 139 -8.38 -3.84 -7.71
N GLU A 140 -8.41 -4.95 -8.44
CA GLU A 140 -8.39 -6.28 -7.81
C GLU A 140 -7.08 -6.48 -7.04
N GLY A 141 -5.96 -6.04 -7.62
CA GLY A 141 -4.66 -6.14 -6.97
C GLY A 141 -4.61 -5.36 -5.67
N GLY A 142 -5.18 -4.14 -5.66
CA GLY A 142 -5.24 -3.33 -4.45
C GLY A 142 -6.10 -3.97 -3.38
N GLU A 143 -7.23 -4.54 -3.77
CA GLU A 143 -8.10 -5.24 -2.82
C GLU A 143 -7.40 -6.46 -2.24
N GLN A 144 -6.67 -7.20 -3.07
CA GLN A 144 -5.89 -8.34 -2.60
C GLN A 144 -4.78 -7.92 -1.66
N THR A 145 -4.12 -6.80 -1.96
CA THR A 145 -3.06 -6.27 -1.10
C THR A 145 -3.59 -5.96 0.29
N LEU A 146 -4.73 -5.28 0.38
CA LEU A 146 -5.32 -4.96 1.69
C LEU A 146 -5.84 -6.22 2.40
N ARG A 147 -6.32 -7.20 1.64
CA ARG A 147 -6.71 -8.48 2.23
C ARG A 147 -5.50 -9.22 2.79
N ASN A 148 -4.36 -9.16 2.07
CA ASN A 148 -3.12 -9.74 2.56
C ASN A 148 -2.66 -9.05 3.84
N LEU A 149 -2.79 -7.73 3.90
CA LEU A 149 -2.47 -6.98 5.10
C LEU A 149 -3.33 -7.44 6.28
N ALA A 150 -4.63 -7.59 6.04
CA ALA A 150 -5.55 -8.05 7.09
C ALA A 150 -5.15 -9.43 7.62
N ALA A 151 -4.82 -10.35 6.72
CA ALA A 151 -4.42 -11.69 7.10
C ALA A 151 -3.09 -11.68 7.84
N TYR A 152 -2.16 -10.85 7.39
CA TYR A 152 -0.85 -10.75 8.03
C TYR A 152 -0.97 -10.20 9.45
N VAL A 153 -1.76 -9.17 9.64
CA VAL A 153 -1.98 -8.58 10.97
C VAL A 153 -2.64 -9.60 11.90
N ALA A 154 -3.63 -10.34 11.40
CA ALA A 154 -4.28 -11.37 12.19
C ALA A 154 -3.27 -12.45 12.62
N GLY A 155 -2.37 -12.83 11.71
CA GLY A 155 -1.33 -13.81 12.01
C GLY A 155 -0.36 -13.32 13.07
N ILE A 156 0.04 -12.05 13.00
CA ILE A 156 0.92 -11.46 14.01
C ILE A 156 0.27 -11.51 15.39
N LEU A 157 -1.01 -11.13 15.47
CA LEU A 157 -1.71 -11.12 16.75
C LEU A 157 -1.85 -12.51 17.32
N ASP A 158 -2.12 -13.51 16.47
CA ASP A 158 -2.25 -14.90 16.91
C ASP A 158 -0.91 -15.46 17.37
N ASP A 159 0.18 -15.07 16.70
CA ASP A 159 1.51 -15.61 16.98
C ASP A 159 2.23 -14.88 18.11
N ASN A 160 1.63 -13.81 18.65
CA ASN A 160 2.26 -13.04 19.72
C ASN A 160 2.21 -13.82 21.03
N PRO A 161 3.35 -14.32 21.54
CA PRO A 161 3.35 -15.16 22.75
C PRO A 161 2.83 -14.43 23.98
N LEU A 162 3.15 -13.14 24.11
CA LEU A 162 2.70 -12.37 25.27
C LEU A 162 1.19 -12.20 25.25
N LYS A 163 0.64 -11.93 24.09
CA LYS A 163 -0.79 -11.77 23.94
C LYS A 163 -1.49 -13.10 24.19
N GLY A 164 -0.94 -14.17 23.64
CA GLY A 164 -1.49 -15.51 23.85
C GLY A 164 -1.43 -15.92 25.32
N ALA A 165 -0.33 -15.59 25.99
CA ALA A 165 -0.15 -15.96 27.39
C ALA A 165 -1.17 -15.28 28.31
N ARG A 166 -1.67 -14.11 27.93
CA ARG A 166 -2.67 -13.39 28.71
C ARG A 166 -4.09 -13.83 28.43
N SER A 167 -4.29 -14.56 27.40
CA SER A 167 -5.60 -15.06 27.03
C SER A 167 -6.00 -16.31 27.83
#